data_84ba46ef06104ef3015f0a94f59eddbe
#
_entry.id   84ba46ef06104ef3015f0a94f59eddbe
#
_cell.length_a   1.000
_cell.length_b   1.000
_cell.length_c   1.000
_cell.angle_alpha   90.00
_cell.angle_beta   90.00
_cell.angle_gamma   90.00
#
_symmetry.space_group_name_H-M   'P 1'
#
loop_
_entity.id
_entity.type
_entity.pdbx_description
1 polymer ?
#
loop_
_entity_poly.entity_id
_entity_poly.type
_entity_poly.pdbx_seq_one_letter_code
_entity_poly.pdbx_strand_id
1 'polypeptide(L)'
;KTSTITLVFKPSPHPLFGACDPDSLVLKVQPDEGMSLHLQAKRPGPKLCMGELPLAFNYADLGDELDAPDAYARLLLDAMLHDHTLFVRNETIKAAWRLFTPVLDTWRDHADRCPLHPYAAGSDGPLAAAELLARDGRTWRPL
;
A
#
# COMPACT_ATOMS: atom_id res chain seq x y z
N LYS A 1 6.09 11.29 -8.05
CA LYS A 1 6.37 9.97 -7.46
C LYS A 1 5.22 9.64 -6.53
N THR A 2 4.47 8.57 -6.81
CA THR A 2 3.31 8.15 -6.03
C THR A 2 3.60 6.78 -5.39
N SER A 3 3.24 6.61 -4.13
CA SER A 3 3.38 5.34 -3.43
C SER A 3 2.10 5.03 -2.66
N THR A 4 1.50 3.88 -2.96
CA THR A 4 0.28 3.39 -2.31
C THR A 4 0.44 1.94 -1.89
N ILE A 5 -0.27 1.56 -0.83
CA ILE A 5 -0.43 0.16 -0.42
C ILE A 5 -1.92 -0.14 -0.47
N THR A 6 -2.30 -1.09 -1.33
CA THR A 6 -3.71 -1.47 -1.47
C THR A 6 -3.93 -2.88 -0.95
N LEU A 7 -4.84 -3.01 0.00
CA LEU A 7 -5.35 -4.28 0.51
C LEU A 7 -6.71 -4.54 -0.11
N VAL A 8 -6.81 -5.60 -0.91
CA VAL A 8 -8.08 -6.07 -1.49
C VAL A 8 -8.59 -7.20 -0.63
N PHE A 9 -9.78 -7.04 -0.06
CA PHE A 9 -10.38 -8.04 0.79
C PHE A 9 -10.93 -9.20 -0.04
N LYS A 10 -11.04 -10.35 0.57
CA LYS A 10 -11.70 -11.49 -0.08
C LYS A 10 -13.19 -11.19 -0.27
N PRO A 11 -13.79 -11.60 -1.37
CA PRO A 11 -15.23 -11.45 -1.56
C PRO A 11 -15.99 -12.18 -0.46
N SER A 12 -17.17 -11.66 -0.11
CA SER A 12 -18.04 -12.35 0.84
C SER A 12 -18.40 -13.76 0.33
N PRO A 13 -18.27 -14.79 1.17
CA PRO A 13 -18.64 -16.16 0.77
C PRO A 13 -20.17 -16.30 0.53
N HIS A 14 -20.97 -15.39 1.05
CA HIS A 14 -22.42 -15.37 0.91
C HIS A 14 -22.90 -13.97 0.50
N PRO A 15 -22.72 -13.56 -0.75
CA PRO A 15 -23.18 -12.25 -1.20
C PRO A 15 -24.72 -12.22 -1.18
N LEU A 16 -25.29 -11.37 -0.32
CA LEU A 16 -26.76 -11.22 -0.21
C LEU A 16 -27.38 -10.61 -1.48
N PHE A 17 -26.60 -9.92 -2.31
CA PHE A 17 -27.08 -9.09 -3.40
C PHE A 17 -26.36 -9.32 -4.74
N GLY A 18 -25.89 -10.54 -4.96
CA GLY A 18 -25.15 -10.87 -6.17
C GLY A 18 -23.65 -10.61 -6.08
N ALA A 19 -22.94 -10.87 -7.17
CA ALA A 19 -21.50 -10.61 -7.22
C ALA A 19 -21.24 -9.12 -7.20
N CYS A 20 -20.44 -8.66 -6.24
CA CYS A 20 -19.95 -7.30 -6.12
C CYS A 20 -18.43 -7.30 -6.19
N ASP A 21 -17.84 -6.17 -6.58
CA ASP A 21 -16.40 -5.99 -6.47
C ASP A 21 -15.97 -6.11 -5.00
N PRO A 22 -14.78 -6.65 -4.73
CA PRO A 22 -14.28 -6.78 -3.39
C PRO A 22 -14.03 -5.40 -2.74
N ASP A 23 -14.32 -5.30 -1.46
CA ASP A 23 -13.93 -4.14 -0.66
C ASP A 23 -12.41 -3.96 -0.66
N SER A 24 -11.94 -2.73 -0.49
CA SER A 24 -10.51 -2.48 -0.45
C SER A 24 -10.14 -1.30 0.44
N LEU A 25 -8.96 -1.42 1.05
CA LEU A 25 -8.31 -0.35 1.81
C LEU A 25 -7.08 0.13 1.05
N VAL A 26 -7.02 1.42 0.77
CA VAL A 26 -5.88 2.07 0.12
C VAL A 26 -5.20 2.98 1.12
N LEU A 27 -3.92 2.72 1.38
CA LEU A 27 -3.05 3.58 2.17
C LEU A 27 -2.19 4.41 1.20
N LYS A 28 -2.38 5.71 1.20
CA LYS A 28 -1.59 6.67 0.41
C LYS A 28 -0.39 7.10 1.24
N VAL A 29 0.82 6.77 0.78
CA VAL A 29 2.07 7.06 1.50
C VAL A 29 2.67 8.38 1.06
N GLN A 30 2.59 8.67 -0.26
CA GLN A 30 3.04 9.94 -0.85
C GLN A 30 2.46 10.12 -2.25
N PRO A 31 2.27 11.37 -2.76
CA PRO A 31 2.55 12.65 -2.10
C PRO A 31 1.45 13.07 -1.12
N ASP A 32 0.22 12.61 -1.32
CA ASP A 32 -0.95 13.01 -0.54
C ASP A 32 -1.23 11.93 0.51
N GLU A 33 -0.68 12.12 1.70
CA GLU A 33 -0.79 11.13 2.77
C GLU A 33 -2.24 10.99 3.25
N GLY A 34 -2.70 9.75 3.38
CA GLY A 34 -4.06 9.48 3.78
C GLY A 34 -4.46 8.01 3.61
N MET A 35 -5.73 7.76 3.77
CA MET A 35 -6.31 6.44 3.53
C MET A 35 -7.71 6.55 2.90
N SER A 36 -8.10 5.53 2.14
CA SER A 36 -9.48 5.36 1.70
C SER A 36 -9.93 3.92 1.84
N LEU A 37 -11.12 3.74 2.41
CA LEU A 37 -11.79 2.47 2.51
C LEU A 37 -12.93 2.45 1.49
N HIS A 38 -12.89 1.51 0.57
CA HIS A 38 -13.88 1.34 -0.49
C HIS A 38 -14.78 0.15 -0.12
N LEU A 39 -16.03 0.45 0.18
CA LEU A 39 -17.03 -0.55 0.59
C LEU A 39 -18.12 -0.67 -0.47
N GLN A 40 -18.66 -1.87 -0.63
CA GLN A 40 -19.86 -2.07 -1.40
C GLN A 40 -21.09 -1.80 -0.54
N ALA A 41 -21.90 -0.84 -0.93
CA ALA A 41 -23.11 -0.47 -0.21
C ALA A 41 -24.32 -0.39 -1.15
N LYS A 42 -25.52 -0.60 -0.57
CA LYS A 42 -26.74 -0.41 -1.32
C LYS A 42 -26.91 1.06 -1.72
N ARG A 43 -27.10 1.32 -2.99
CA ARG A 43 -27.44 2.67 -3.46
C ARG A 43 -28.84 3.06 -3.00
N PRO A 44 -29.07 4.31 -2.59
CA PRO A 44 -30.42 4.83 -2.35
C PRO A 44 -31.30 4.65 -3.58
N GLY A 45 -32.57 4.28 -3.37
CA GLY A 45 -33.53 4.10 -4.45
C GLY A 45 -34.36 2.83 -4.33
N PRO A 46 -35.40 2.68 -5.17
CA PRO A 46 -36.34 1.55 -5.10
C PRO A 46 -35.73 0.23 -5.59
N LYS A 47 -34.69 0.28 -6.40
CA LYS A 47 -34.00 -0.93 -6.89
C LYS A 47 -32.89 -1.33 -5.95
N LEU A 48 -32.69 -2.64 -5.81
CA LEU A 48 -31.59 -3.20 -5.05
C LEU A 48 -30.33 -3.20 -5.93
N CYS A 49 -29.60 -2.07 -5.94
CA CYS A 49 -28.34 -1.91 -6.64
C CYS A 49 -27.22 -1.66 -5.63
N MET A 50 -26.12 -2.40 -5.78
CA MET A 50 -24.91 -2.14 -5.02
C MET A 50 -24.08 -1.08 -5.75
N GLY A 51 -23.26 -0.39 -5.01
CA GLY A 51 -22.29 0.56 -5.54
C GLY A 51 -21.17 0.82 -4.57
N GLU A 52 -20.04 1.24 -5.08
CA GLU A 52 -18.89 1.58 -4.28
C GLU A 52 -19.16 2.87 -3.48
N LEU A 53 -18.88 2.80 -2.18
CA LEU A 53 -18.90 3.91 -1.23
C LEU A 53 -17.48 4.14 -0.74
N PRO A 54 -16.79 5.20 -1.20
CA PRO A 54 -15.48 5.56 -0.69
C PRO A 54 -15.61 6.34 0.63
N LEU A 55 -14.91 5.89 1.66
CA LEU A 55 -14.65 6.63 2.89
C LEU A 55 -13.19 7.06 2.85
N ALA A 56 -12.95 8.35 2.62
CA ALA A 56 -11.60 8.88 2.46
C ALA A 56 -11.22 9.78 3.64
N PHE A 57 -9.97 9.69 4.03
CA PHE A 57 -9.31 10.56 4.99
C PHE A 57 -7.96 11.01 4.40
N ASN A 58 -7.70 12.30 4.43
CA ASN A 58 -6.40 12.87 4.06
C ASN A 58 -5.85 13.67 5.23
N TYR A 59 -4.56 13.56 5.49
CA TYR A 59 -3.93 14.34 6.57
C TYR A 59 -4.01 15.85 6.32
N ALA A 60 -4.00 16.28 5.05
CA ALA A 60 -4.20 17.68 4.69
C ALA A 60 -5.55 18.27 5.16
N ASP A 61 -6.58 17.41 5.35
CA ASP A 61 -7.90 17.86 5.80
C ASP A 61 -7.93 18.21 7.30
N LEU A 62 -6.88 17.87 8.06
CA LEU A 62 -6.75 18.21 9.48
C LEU A 62 -6.36 19.66 9.74
N GLY A 63 -6.12 20.44 8.67
CA GLY A 63 -5.82 21.88 8.73
C GLY A 63 -4.35 22.22 8.99
N ASP A 64 -4.06 23.51 8.88
CA ASP A 64 -2.70 24.10 8.96
C ASP A 64 -2.02 23.93 10.34
N GLU A 65 -2.72 23.46 11.36
CA GLU A 65 -2.13 23.16 12.68
C GLU A 65 -1.15 21.99 12.64
N LEU A 66 -1.19 21.19 11.58
CA LEU A 66 -0.19 20.19 11.25
C LEU A 66 0.78 20.74 10.19
N ASP A 67 1.48 21.81 10.52
CA ASP A 67 2.76 22.10 9.88
C ASP A 67 3.70 20.95 10.25
N ALA A 68 3.49 19.81 9.57
CA ALA A 68 4.21 18.58 9.90
C ALA A 68 5.69 18.84 9.61
N PRO A 69 6.53 18.95 10.66
CA PRO A 69 7.93 19.22 10.44
C PRO A 69 8.51 18.11 9.59
N ASP A 70 9.50 18.45 8.76
CA ASP A 70 10.27 17.46 8.02
C ASP A 70 10.60 16.28 8.95
N ALA A 71 10.39 15.05 8.44
CA ALA A 71 10.61 13.82 9.21
C ALA A 71 12.00 13.78 9.87
N TYR A 72 13.02 14.35 9.24
CA TYR A 72 14.36 14.46 9.81
C TYR A 72 14.42 15.49 10.96
N ALA A 73 13.71 16.61 10.86
CA ALA A 73 13.66 17.61 11.93
C ALA A 73 13.04 17.00 13.20
N ARG A 74 11.98 16.20 13.03
CA ARG A 74 11.36 15.47 14.15
C ARG A 74 12.32 14.47 14.79
N LEU A 75 13.00 13.64 13.98
CA LEU A 75 13.97 12.67 14.50
C LEU A 75 15.14 13.34 15.23
N LEU A 76 15.64 14.48 14.71
CA LEU A 76 16.70 15.23 15.38
C LEU A 76 16.24 15.78 16.74
N LEU A 77 15.02 16.31 16.80
CA LEU A 77 14.43 16.78 18.06
C LEU A 77 14.29 15.64 19.07
N ASP A 78 13.74 14.50 18.64
CA ASP A 78 13.58 13.33 19.50
C ASP A 78 14.95 12.82 20.01
N ALA A 79 15.99 12.85 19.16
CA ALA A 79 17.35 12.53 19.60
C ALA A 79 17.88 13.50 20.66
N MET A 80 17.64 14.81 20.51
CA MET A 80 18.04 15.82 21.50
C MET A 80 17.28 15.67 22.83
N LEU A 81 16.01 15.27 22.76
CA LEU A 81 15.16 15.03 23.93
C LEU A 81 15.35 13.65 24.56
N HIS A 82 16.20 12.80 24.00
CA HIS A 82 16.39 11.39 24.39
C HIS A 82 15.11 10.56 24.30
N ASP A 83 14.20 10.95 23.40
CA ASP A 83 13.01 10.16 23.08
C ASP A 83 13.33 9.10 22.03
N HIS A 84 13.29 7.84 22.43
CA HIS A 84 13.60 6.69 21.57
C HIS A 84 12.38 6.10 20.84
N THR A 85 11.21 6.71 20.98
CA THR A 85 9.93 6.16 20.48
C THR A 85 9.94 5.87 18.99
N LEU A 86 10.51 6.76 18.18
CA LEU A 86 10.57 6.63 16.72
C LEU A 86 11.85 5.95 16.21
N PHE A 87 12.79 5.61 17.08
CA PHE A 87 14.04 4.98 16.66
C PHE A 87 13.93 3.46 16.58
N VAL A 88 14.49 2.91 15.51
CA VAL A 88 14.52 1.46 15.28
C VAL A 88 15.57 0.80 16.17
N ARG A 89 15.20 -0.25 16.89
CA ARG A 89 16.10 -1.00 17.76
C ARG A 89 17.00 -1.93 16.95
N ASN A 90 18.21 -2.21 17.48
CA ASN A 90 19.15 -3.14 16.85
C ASN A 90 18.55 -4.53 16.57
N GLU A 91 17.71 -5.04 17.47
CA GLU A 91 17.05 -6.34 17.32
C GLU A 91 16.10 -6.35 16.13
N THR A 92 15.36 -5.23 15.91
CA THR A 92 14.48 -5.07 14.76
C THR A 92 15.27 -5.04 13.46
N ILE A 93 16.39 -4.32 13.42
CA ILE A 93 17.28 -4.28 12.25
C ILE A 93 17.82 -5.67 11.92
N LYS A 94 18.32 -6.38 12.94
CA LYS A 94 18.83 -7.75 12.78
C LYS A 94 17.74 -8.70 12.31
N ALA A 95 16.52 -8.59 12.84
CA ALA A 95 15.40 -9.42 12.42
C ALA A 95 14.99 -9.15 10.96
N ALA A 96 14.95 -7.87 10.55
CA ALA A 96 14.69 -7.47 9.18
C ALA A 96 15.75 -8.06 8.22
N TRP A 97 17.03 -7.94 8.54
CA TRP A 97 18.09 -8.53 7.71
C TRP A 97 18.02 -10.05 7.63
N ARG A 98 17.72 -10.75 8.74
CA ARG A 98 17.50 -12.20 8.70
C ARG A 98 16.38 -12.61 7.76
N LEU A 99 15.35 -11.78 7.62
CA LEU A 99 14.21 -12.02 6.72
C LEU A 99 14.61 -11.78 5.26
N PHE A 100 15.29 -10.67 4.98
CA PHE A 100 15.54 -10.25 3.59
C PHE A 100 16.82 -10.81 2.99
N THR A 101 17.87 -11.10 3.80
CA THR A 101 19.14 -11.63 3.29
C THR A 101 18.97 -12.91 2.45
N PRO A 102 18.18 -13.91 2.85
CA PRO A 102 17.98 -15.11 2.01
C PRO A 102 17.36 -14.80 0.64
N VAL A 103 16.48 -13.79 0.56
CA VAL A 103 15.90 -13.35 -0.72
C VAL A 103 16.95 -12.70 -1.61
N LEU A 104 17.76 -11.79 -1.04
CA LEU A 104 18.86 -11.13 -1.76
C LEU A 104 19.92 -12.12 -2.26
N ASP A 105 20.27 -13.10 -1.41
CA ASP A 105 21.19 -14.16 -1.77
C ASP A 105 20.63 -15.02 -2.92
N THR A 106 19.35 -15.38 -2.85
CA THR A 106 18.68 -16.12 -3.92
C THR A 106 18.72 -15.35 -5.24
N TRP A 107 18.45 -14.05 -5.24
CA TRP A 107 18.51 -13.23 -6.45
C TRP A 107 19.92 -13.13 -7.03
N ARG A 108 20.94 -13.05 -6.16
CA ARG A 108 22.34 -13.03 -6.59
C ARG A 108 22.78 -14.36 -7.17
N ASP A 109 22.47 -15.45 -6.46
CA ASP A 109 23.03 -16.78 -6.76
C ASP A 109 22.22 -17.52 -7.84
N HIS A 110 20.98 -17.08 -8.13
CA HIS A 110 20.06 -17.68 -9.11
C HIS A 110 19.47 -16.64 -10.07
N ALA A 111 20.32 -15.79 -10.65
CA ALA A 111 19.90 -14.77 -11.60
C ALA A 111 19.21 -15.33 -12.86
N ASP A 112 19.50 -16.59 -13.22
CA ASP A 112 18.83 -17.34 -14.28
C ASP A 112 17.36 -17.61 -13.99
N ARG A 113 16.98 -17.80 -12.73
CA ARG A 113 15.60 -18.03 -12.26
C ARG A 113 14.91 -16.76 -11.80
N CYS A 114 15.65 -15.76 -11.43
CA CYS A 114 15.17 -14.48 -10.91
C CYS A 114 15.71 -13.33 -11.78
N PRO A 115 15.33 -13.24 -13.08
CA PRO A 115 15.85 -12.22 -13.97
C PRO A 115 15.38 -10.83 -13.57
N LEU A 116 16.24 -9.82 -13.79
CA LEU A 116 15.82 -8.42 -13.74
C LEU A 116 15.00 -8.08 -14.98
N HIS A 117 13.88 -7.43 -14.76
CA HIS A 117 12.97 -6.99 -15.82
C HIS A 117 13.08 -5.47 -15.99
N PRO A 118 13.82 -4.97 -17.01
CA PRO A 118 13.90 -3.53 -17.28
C PRO A 118 12.53 -3.00 -17.77
N TYR A 119 12.24 -1.75 -17.48
CA TYR A 119 11.07 -1.04 -17.97
C TYR A 119 11.37 0.43 -18.24
N ALA A 120 10.55 1.05 -19.09
CA ALA A 120 10.73 2.44 -19.47
C ALA A 120 10.44 3.40 -18.30
N ALA A 121 11.20 4.49 -18.20
CA ALA A 121 10.92 5.54 -17.23
C ALA A 121 9.52 6.13 -17.45
N GLY A 122 8.77 6.35 -16.35
CA GLY A 122 7.41 6.88 -16.40
C GLY A 122 6.32 5.85 -16.78
N SER A 123 6.68 4.57 -16.94
CA SER A 123 5.71 3.48 -17.10
C SER A 123 5.33 2.85 -15.76
N ASP A 124 4.26 2.07 -15.75
CA ASP A 124 3.73 1.37 -14.56
C ASP A 124 4.56 0.14 -14.14
N GLY A 125 5.74 -0.05 -14.73
CA GLY A 125 6.62 -1.17 -14.44
C GLY A 125 6.73 -2.19 -15.57
N PRO A 126 7.45 -3.30 -15.34
CA PRO A 126 7.64 -4.33 -16.36
C PRO A 126 6.38 -5.16 -16.57
N LEU A 127 6.17 -5.67 -17.80
CA LEU A 127 5.06 -6.58 -18.13
C LEU A 127 4.99 -7.78 -17.18
N ALA A 128 6.13 -8.33 -16.77
CA ALA A 128 6.22 -9.44 -15.84
C ALA A 128 5.54 -9.15 -14.48
N ALA A 129 5.47 -7.89 -14.03
CA ALA A 129 4.75 -7.52 -12.82
C ALA A 129 3.23 -7.63 -13.02
N ALA A 130 2.70 -7.27 -14.19
CA ALA A 130 1.30 -7.45 -14.52
C ALA A 130 0.95 -8.95 -14.67
N GLU A 131 1.80 -9.73 -15.32
CA GLU A 131 1.65 -11.17 -15.48
C GLU A 131 1.64 -11.91 -14.13
N LEU A 132 2.41 -11.44 -13.15
CA LEU A 132 2.43 -12.02 -11.81
C LEU A 132 1.05 -12.01 -11.16
N LEU A 133 0.33 -10.88 -11.22
CA LEU A 133 -1.02 -10.79 -10.67
C LEU A 133 -2.06 -11.48 -11.54
N ALA A 134 -1.89 -11.44 -12.86
CA ALA A 134 -2.80 -12.09 -13.81
C ALA A 134 -2.89 -13.61 -13.60
N ARG A 135 -1.84 -14.26 -13.10
CA ARG A 135 -1.85 -15.71 -12.77
C ARG A 135 -2.93 -16.07 -11.76
N ASP A 136 -3.27 -15.13 -10.87
CA ASP A 136 -4.29 -15.28 -9.83
C ASP A 136 -5.61 -14.57 -10.21
N GLY A 137 -5.76 -14.14 -11.45
CA GLY A 137 -6.93 -13.37 -11.90
C GLY A 137 -7.03 -11.97 -11.30
N ARG A 138 -5.90 -11.40 -10.86
CA ARG A 138 -5.83 -10.06 -10.25
C ARG A 138 -5.13 -9.07 -11.17
N THR A 139 -5.35 -7.78 -10.91
CA THR A 139 -4.68 -6.69 -11.63
C THR A 139 -4.16 -5.65 -10.63
N TRP A 140 -3.14 -4.91 -11.05
CA TRP A 140 -2.71 -3.72 -10.31
C TRP A 140 -3.82 -2.67 -10.34
N ARG A 141 -4.04 -2.00 -9.23
CA ARG A 141 -4.91 -0.82 -9.22
C ARG A 141 -4.15 0.37 -9.82
N PRO A 142 -4.84 1.24 -10.59
CA PRO A 142 -4.27 2.50 -11.03
C PRO A 142 -3.83 3.35 -9.83
N LEU A 143 -2.71 4.06 -9.99
CA LEU A 143 -2.18 4.99 -8.98
C LEU A 143 -2.94 6.33 -8.99
#